data_d56a4a26325e2f8b51f2fa5d7007779b
#
_entry.id   d56a4a26325e2f8b51f2fa5d7007779b
#
_cell.length_a   1.000
_cell.length_b   1.000
_cell.length_c   1.000
_cell.angle_alpha   90.00
_cell.angle_beta   90.00
_cell.angle_gamma   90.00
#
_symmetry.space_group_name_H-M   'P 1'
#
loop_
_entity.id
_entity.type
_entity.pdbx_description
1 polymer ?
#
loop_
_entity_poly.entity_id
_entity_poly.type
_entity_poly.pdbx_seq_one_letter_code
_entity_poly.pdbx_strand_id
1 'polypeptide(L)'
;MSEALIVSNIILWIAVLLLAILLFALTRQVGILHERVAPAGALQPTTGPKIGEVTEGIQTKSLQGESIQIGGSEKVKFSSFVLFISPTCPVCKELVPTAISLARSEQDRIRLLFASDGENIEQHQSYIRDLEIEEYPYVVSEGLGMYYQVSKL
;
A
#
# COMPACT_ATOMS: atom_id res chain seq x y z
N MET A 1 -43.36 -39.67 28.51
CA MET A 1 -43.29 -38.80 27.31
C MET A 1 -42.70 -37.43 27.62
N SER A 2 -42.95 -36.81 28.77
CA SER A 2 -42.42 -35.49 29.13
C SER A 2 -40.89 -35.46 29.34
N GLU A 3 -40.30 -36.50 29.91
CA GLU A 3 -38.85 -36.56 30.15
C GLU A 3 -38.03 -36.62 28.84
N ALA A 4 -38.49 -37.38 27.85
CA ALA A 4 -37.84 -37.45 26.55
C ALA A 4 -37.87 -36.11 25.82
N LEU A 5 -38.94 -35.33 25.97
CA LEU A 5 -39.05 -33.98 25.41
C LEU A 5 -38.11 -33.00 26.11
N ILE A 6 -37.94 -33.10 27.40
CA ILE A 6 -37.02 -32.24 28.16
C ILE A 6 -35.58 -32.56 27.78
N VAL A 7 -35.21 -33.82 27.71
CA VAL A 7 -33.85 -34.23 27.29
C VAL A 7 -33.56 -33.77 25.86
N SER A 8 -34.50 -33.96 24.93
CA SER A 8 -34.35 -33.48 23.53
C SER A 8 -34.18 -31.97 23.48
N ASN A 9 -34.95 -31.22 24.28
CA ASN A 9 -34.85 -29.77 24.31
C ASN A 9 -33.49 -29.30 24.87
N ILE A 10 -32.97 -29.94 25.92
CA ILE A 10 -31.63 -29.61 26.44
C ILE A 10 -30.54 -29.89 25.41
N ILE A 11 -30.60 -31.02 24.72
CA ILE A 11 -29.62 -31.34 23.65
C ILE A 11 -29.69 -30.30 22.54
N LEU A 12 -30.88 -29.87 22.13
CA LEU A 12 -31.07 -28.84 21.13
C LEU A 12 -30.43 -27.53 21.55
N TRP A 13 -30.63 -27.07 22.77
CA TRP A 13 -30.02 -25.85 23.29
C TRP A 13 -28.50 -25.93 23.35
N ILE A 14 -27.93 -27.05 23.73
CA ILE A 14 -26.50 -27.30 23.74
C ILE A 14 -25.96 -27.20 22.28
N ALA A 15 -26.63 -27.83 21.32
CA ALA A 15 -26.25 -27.77 19.93
C ALA A 15 -26.30 -26.33 19.36
N VAL A 16 -27.33 -25.57 19.70
CA VAL A 16 -27.46 -24.15 19.29
C VAL A 16 -26.34 -23.30 19.88
N LEU A 17 -26.00 -23.49 21.16
CA LEU A 17 -24.92 -22.77 21.82
C LEU A 17 -23.55 -23.09 21.17
N LEU A 18 -23.27 -24.35 20.88
CA LEU A 18 -22.04 -24.75 20.17
C LEU A 18 -21.97 -24.15 18.78
N LEU A 19 -23.05 -24.12 18.03
CA LEU A 19 -23.12 -23.50 16.71
C LEU A 19 -22.88 -21.99 16.79
N ALA A 20 -23.47 -21.32 17.77
CA ALA A 20 -23.28 -19.88 17.98
C ALA A 20 -21.81 -19.54 18.30
N ILE A 21 -21.14 -20.33 19.14
CA ILE A 21 -19.73 -20.18 19.47
C ILE A 21 -18.87 -20.38 18.22
N LEU A 22 -19.15 -21.40 17.41
CA LEU A 22 -18.44 -21.68 16.16
C LEU A 22 -18.58 -20.54 15.16
N LEU A 23 -19.80 -20.03 14.97
CA LEU A 23 -20.06 -18.88 14.10
C LEU A 23 -19.31 -17.64 14.58
N PHE A 24 -19.31 -17.37 15.88
CA PHE A 24 -18.58 -16.25 16.45
C PHE A 24 -17.06 -16.38 16.24
N ALA A 25 -16.51 -17.57 16.40
CA ALA A 25 -15.10 -17.84 16.13
C ALA A 25 -14.75 -17.62 14.65
N LEU A 26 -15.61 -18.07 13.73
CA LEU A 26 -15.42 -17.87 12.29
C LEU A 26 -15.51 -16.40 11.88
N THR A 27 -16.48 -15.65 12.40
CA THR A 27 -16.60 -14.21 12.10
C THR A 27 -15.40 -13.42 12.61
N ARG A 28 -14.86 -13.79 13.77
CA ARG A 28 -13.62 -13.20 14.29
C ARG A 28 -12.41 -13.49 13.41
N GLN A 29 -12.28 -14.72 12.90
CA GLN A 29 -11.18 -15.08 11.98
C GLN A 29 -11.29 -14.33 10.65
N VAL A 30 -12.50 -14.20 10.10
CA VAL A 30 -12.74 -13.42 8.87
C VAL A 30 -12.41 -11.94 9.08
N GLY A 31 -12.75 -11.37 10.24
CA GLY A 31 -12.40 -10.00 10.59
C GLY A 31 -10.89 -9.75 10.60
N ILE A 32 -10.12 -10.64 11.24
CA ILE A 32 -8.65 -10.56 11.30
C ILE A 32 -8.03 -10.75 9.90
N LEU A 33 -8.61 -11.64 9.09
CA LEU A 33 -8.15 -11.87 7.72
C LEU A 33 -8.42 -10.63 6.84
N HIS A 34 -9.55 -9.98 7.01
CA HIS A 34 -9.90 -8.75 6.28
C HIS A 34 -8.95 -7.59 6.61
N GLU A 35 -8.55 -7.46 7.86
CA GLU A 35 -7.57 -6.45 8.31
C GLU A 35 -6.15 -6.74 7.76
N ARG A 36 -5.80 -8.01 7.57
CA ARG A 36 -4.50 -8.41 6.99
C ARG A 36 -4.47 -8.39 5.45
N VAL A 37 -5.62 -8.47 4.79
CA VAL A 37 -5.75 -8.50 3.31
C VAL A 37 -6.13 -7.13 2.74
N ALA A 38 -6.41 -6.14 3.57
CA ALA A 38 -6.51 -4.76 3.09
C ALA A 38 -5.10 -4.16 2.92
N PRO A 39 -4.76 -3.60 1.83
CA PRO A 39 -5.31 -3.57 0.48
C PRO A 39 -4.35 -4.11 -0.58
N ALA A 40 -4.62 -5.24 -1.14
CA ALA A 40 -4.03 -5.63 -2.43
C ALA A 40 -4.58 -4.75 -3.59
N GLY A 41 -4.98 -3.51 -3.30
CA GLY A 41 -5.51 -2.54 -4.26
C GLY A 41 -4.50 -2.05 -5.29
N ALA A 42 -3.21 -2.23 -5.02
CA ALA A 42 -2.14 -1.85 -5.95
C ALA A 42 -2.05 -2.72 -7.22
N LEU A 43 -2.83 -3.81 -7.29
CA LEU A 43 -2.83 -4.73 -8.44
C LEU A 43 -4.06 -4.60 -9.34
N GLN A 44 -4.95 -3.65 -9.10
CA GLN A 44 -6.05 -3.37 -10.03
C GLN A 44 -5.49 -2.62 -11.23
N PRO A 45 -5.79 -3.05 -12.48
CA PRO A 45 -5.40 -2.30 -13.67
C PRO A 45 -6.15 -0.96 -13.66
N THR A 46 -5.49 0.06 -13.22
CA THR A 46 -5.99 1.43 -13.27
C THR A 46 -5.80 1.99 -14.66
N THR A 47 -6.70 2.86 -15.10
CA THR A 47 -6.63 3.53 -16.41
C THR A 47 -5.60 4.67 -16.44
N GLY A 48 -4.51 4.55 -15.69
CA GLY A 48 -3.40 5.50 -15.72
C GLY A 48 -2.72 5.61 -17.09
N PRO A 49 -1.69 6.45 -17.22
CA PRO A 49 -0.97 6.64 -18.47
C PRO A 49 -0.52 5.32 -19.08
N LYS A 50 -0.72 5.17 -20.40
CA LYS A 50 -0.35 3.94 -21.11
C LYS A 50 1.16 3.88 -21.30
N ILE A 51 1.67 2.66 -21.43
CA ILE A 51 3.09 2.44 -21.72
C ILE A 51 3.46 3.14 -23.03
N GLY A 52 4.49 3.99 -22.98
CA GLY A 52 4.94 4.80 -24.12
C GLY A 52 4.18 6.12 -24.30
N GLU A 53 3.19 6.41 -23.46
CA GLU A 53 2.51 7.69 -23.46
C GLU A 53 3.37 8.77 -22.78
N VAL A 54 3.44 9.95 -23.37
CA VAL A 54 4.13 11.10 -22.77
C VAL A 54 3.23 11.68 -21.69
N THR A 55 3.68 11.62 -20.44
CA THR A 55 2.98 12.20 -19.31
C THR A 55 3.28 13.69 -19.17
N GLU A 56 2.37 14.45 -18.60
CA GLU A 56 2.63 15.84 -18.22
C GLU A 56 3.72 15.93 -17.15
N GLY A 57 4.51 17.00 -17.18
CA GLY A 57 5.53 17.26 -16.17
C GLY A 57 4.88 17.79 -14.88
N ILE A 58 4.87 16.99 -13.86
CA ILE A 58 4.33 17.38 -12.53
C ILE A 58 5.47 17.90 -11.67
N GLN A 59 5.36 19.17 -11.26
CA GLN A 59 6.28 19.76 -10.30
C GLN A 59 5.80 19.45 -8.87
N THR A 60 6.68 18.87 -8.07
CA THR A 60 6.41 18.54 -6.68
C THR A 60 7.61 18.83 -5.79
N LYS A 61 7.40 18.83 -4.46
CA LYS A 61 8.49 18.99 -3.50
C LYS A 61 8.65 17.72 -2.69
N SER A 62 9.90 17.31 -2.51
CA SER A 62 10.21 16.23 -1.58
C SER A 62 10.06 16.71 -0.11
N LEU A 63 9.96 15.78 0.82
CA LEU A 63 10.01 16.08 2.26
C LEU A 63 11.36 16.68 2.68
N GLN A 64 12.42 16.45 1.90
CA GLN A 64 13.74 17.06 2.07
C GLN A 64 13.82 18.49 1.53
N GLY A 65 12.76 18.99 0.87
CA GLY A 65 12.67 20.37 0.36
C GLY A 65 13.14 20.55 -1.08
N GLU A 66 13.57 19.49 -1.77
CA GLU A 66 13.96 19.55 -3.18
C GLU A 66 12.74 19.69 -4.09
N SER A 67 12.83 20.54 -5.10
CA SER A 67 11.85 20.61 -6.20
C SER A 67 12.16 19.53 -7.22
N ILE A 68 11.18 18.65 -7.49
CA ILE A 68 11.33 17.51 -8.38
C ILE A 68 10.28 17.60 -9.47
N GLN A 69 10.70 17.38 -10.70
CA GLN A 69 9.81 17.20 -11.84
C GLN A 69 9.68 15.71 -12.15
N ILE A 70 8.44 15.23 -12.23
CA ILE A 70 8.10 13.85 -12.57
C ILE A 70 7.31 13.88 -13.89
N GLY A 71 7.74 13.09 -14.87
CA GLY A 71 7.14 13.15 -16.21
C GLY A 71 7.60 14.35 -17.04
N GLY A 72 6.89 14.60 -18.15
CA GLY A 72 7.23 15.63 -19.12
C GLY A 72 8.09 15.11 -20.27
N SER A 73 8.04 15.83 -21.41
CA SER A 73 8.78 15.47 -22.63
C SER A 73 10.13 16.16 -22.74
N GLU A 74 10.56 16.91 -21.72
CA GLU A 74 11.87 17.53 -21.74
C GLU A 74 12.97 16.47 -21.83
N LYS A 75 14.06 16.78 -22.53
CA LYS A 75 15.23 15.91 -22.69
C LYS A 75 15.91 15.69 -21.32
N VAL A 76 15.25 14.96 -20.43
CA VAL A 76 15.81 14.60 -19.13
C VAL A 76 16.82 13.48 -19.38
N LYS A 77 18.01 13.64 -18.84
CA LYS A 77 19.11 12.68 -18.98
C LYS A 77 18.79 11.31 -18.33
N PHE A 78 17.82 11.28 -17.44
CA PHE A 78 17.46 10.11 -16.63
C PHE A 78 15.95 9.83 -16.71
N SER A 79 15.58 8.56 -16.65
CA SER A 79 14.19 8.15 -16.44
C SER A 79 13.86 8.17 -14.94
N SER A 80 12.73 8.76 -14.57
CA SER A 80 12.25 8.72 -13.19
C SER A 80 11.64 7.36 -12.88
N PHE A 81 12.20 6.66 -11.91
CA PHE A 81 11.62 5.45 -11.34
C PHE A 81 10.88 5.83 -10.05
N VAL A 82 9.57 5.95 -10.16
CA VAL A 82 8.70 6.32 -9.03
C VAL A 82 8.16 5.06 -8.38
N LEU A 83 8.56 4.80 -7.15
CA LEU A 83 8.00 3.71 -6.35
C LEU A 83 7.00 4.28 -5.34
N PHE A 84 5.73 3.94 -5.52
CA PHE A 84 4.69 4.29 -4.56
C PHE A 84 4.72 3.34 -3.37
N ILE A 85 4.88 3.89 -2.17
CA ILE A 85 4.98 3.13 -0.91
C ILE A 85 4.12 3.78 0.17
N SER A 86 3.70 2.98 1.16
CA SER A 86 2.93 3.48 2.31
C SER A 86 3.51 2.96 3.62
N PRO A 87 3.51 3.77 4.69
CA PRO A 87 3.91 3.32 6.02
C PRO A 87 3.11 2.12 6.56
N THR A 88 1.89 1.94 6.05
CA THR A 88 0.99 0.84 6.45
C THR A 88 1.11 -0.41 5.59
N CYS A 89 1.91 -0.37 4.52
CA CYS A 89 2.05 -1.45 3.56
C CYS A 89 3.23 -2.39 3.93
N PRO A 90 2.99 -3.62 4.38
CA PRO A 90 4.06 -4.52 4.78
C PRO A 90 4.93 -4.98 3.59
N VAL A 91 4.34 -5.14 2.40
CA VAL A 91 5.05 -5.56 1.18
C VAL A 91 6.01 -4.48 0.70
N CYS A 92 5.67 -3.21 0.93
CA CYS A 92 6.51 -2.09 0.51
C CYS A 92 7.89 -2.13 1.16
N LYS A 93 7.99 -2.57 2.41
CA LYS A 93 9.27 -2.72 3.13
C LYS A 93 10.21 -3.73 2.46
N GLU A 94 9.65 -4.79 1.89
CA GLU A 94 10.42 -5.83 1.20
C GLU A 94 10.87 -5.40 -0.20
N LEU A 95 10.09 -4.51 -0.85
CA LEU A 95 10.39 -4.01 -2.20
C LEU A 95 11.48 -2.93 -2.22
N VAL A 96 11.57 -2.12 -1.18
CA VAL A 96 12.49 -0.98 -1.11
C VAL A 96 13.95 -1.38 -1.34
N PRO A 97 14.53 -2.41 -0.68
CA PRO A 97 15.92 -2.81 -0.92
C PRO A 97 16.17 -3.24 -2.37
N THR A 98 15.19 -3.90 -2.99
CA THR A 98 15.29 -4.34 -4.39
C THR A 98 15.27 -3.13 -5.34
N ALA A 99 14.40 -2.15 -5.10
CA ALA A 99 14.33 -0.92 -5.89
C ALA A 99 15.63 -0.11 -5.79
N ILE A 100 16.21 -0.01 -4.59
CA ILE A 100 17.50 0.65 -4.36
C ILE A 100 18.62 -0.08 -5.10
N SER A 101 18.68 -1.40 -5.02
CA SER A 101 19.68 -2.19 -5.73
C SER A 101 19.60 -1.99 -7.24
N LEU A 102 18.38 -1.97 -7.80
CA LEU A 102 18.15 -1.68 -9.21
C LEU A 102 18.59 -0.25 -9.58
N ALA A 103 18.21 0.74 -8.79
CA ALA A 103 18.58 2.14 -9.05
C ALA A 103 20.10 2.35 -8.99
N ARG A 104 20.80 1.67 -8.09
CA ARG A 104 22.26 1.72 -8.02
C ARG A 104 22.94 1.04 -9.21
N SER A 105 22.38 -0.05 -9.72
CA SER A 105 22.94 -0.72 -10.91
C SER A 105 22.72 0.09 -12.20
N GLU A 106 21.69 0.92 -12.26
CA GLU A 106 21.29 1.72 -13.41
C GLU A 106 21.41 3.24 -13.15
N GLN A 107 22.28 3.65 -12.26
CA GLN A 107 22.42 5.04 -11.78
C GLN A 107 22.63 6.09 -12.88
N ASP A 108 23.14 5.69 -14.04
CA ASP A 108 23.34 6.57 -15.20
C ASP A 108 22.06 6.77 -16.04
N ARG A 109 21.02 5.97 -15.79
CA ARG A 109 19.78 5.93 -16.58
C ARG A 109 18.53 6.18 -15.77
N ILE A 110 18.54 5.79 -14.48
CA ILE A 110 17.37 5.79 -13.62
C ILE A 110 17.62 6.65 -12.38
N ARG A 111 16.67 7.53 -12.08
CA ARG A 111 16.60 8.26 -10.82
C ARG A 111 15.45 7.72 -10.00
N LEU A 112 15.76 7.01 -8.90
CA LEU A 112 14.76 6.51 -7.98
C LEU A 112 14.22 7.64 -7.11
N LEU A 113 12.90 7.67 -6.95
CA LEU A 113 12.20 8.49 -5.98
C LEU A 113 11.03 7.69 -5.38
N PHE A 114 10.73 7.97 -4.13
CA PHE A 114 9.60 7.38 -3.44
C PHE A 114 8.43 8.35 -3.41
N ALA A 115 7.23 7.82 -3.60
CA ALA A 115 6.00 8.58 -3.53
C ALA A 115 5.03 7.93 -2.55
N SER A 116 4.27 8.74 -1.83
CA SER A 116 3.25 8.28 -0.89
C SER A 116 2.09 9.26 -0.85
N ASP A 117 1.00 8.84 -0.24
CA ASP A 117 -0.14 9.66 0.11
C ASP A 117 -0.29 9.76 1.64
N GLY A 118 -1.18 10.62 2.10
CA GLY A 118 -1.50 10.80 3.51
C GLY A 118 -1.02 12.13 4.09
N GLU A 119 -1.64 12.51 5.20
CA GLU A 119 -1.44 13.83 5.81
C GLU A 119 -0.42 13.83 6.95
N ASN A 120 -0.09 12.66 7.51
CA ASN A 120 0.76 12.56 8.68
C ASN A 120 2.26 12.57 8.31
N ILE A 121 2.82 13.76 8.21
CA ILE A 121 4.23 13.96 7.84
C ILE A 121 5.21 13.32 8.84
N GLU A 122 4.89 13.30 10.14
CA GLU A 122 5.75 12.69 11.16
C GLU A 122 5.87 11.17 10.94
N GLN A 123 4.76 10.52 10.57
CA GLN A 123 4.74 9.10 10.25
C GLN A 123 5.60 8.79 9.02
N HIS A 124 5.55 9.62 7.98
CA HIS A 124 6.40 9.48 6.81
C HIS A 124 7.88 9.68 7.13
N GLN A 125 8.20 10.68 7.96
CA GLN A 125 9.58 10.91 8.39
C GLN A 125 10.14 9.75 9.23
N SER A 126 9.32 9.15 10.11
CA SER A 126 9.72 7.94 10.83
C SER A 126 9.97 6.77 9.86
N TYR A 127 9.06 6.60 8.90
CA TYR A 127 9.15 5.54 7.90
C TYR A 127 10.39 5.65 7.00
N ILE A 128 10.76 6.87 6.59
CA ILE A 128 11.99 7.16 5.83
C ILE A 128 13.23 6.70 6.63
N ARG A 129 13.29 7.03 7.94
CA ARG A 129 14.38 6.60 8.82
C ARG A 129 14.42 5.09 9.03
N ASP A 130 13.24 4.48 9.24
CA ASP A 130 13.13 3.04 9.47
C ASP A 130 13.57 2.21 8.25
N LEU A 131 13.48 2.77 7.05
CA LEU A 131 13.88 2.15 5.78
C LEU A 131 15.27 2.58 5.32
N GLU A 132 15.92 3.52 6.03
CA GLU A 132 17.25 4.07 5.67
C GLU A 132 17.28 4.63 4.23
N ILE A 133 16.21 5.40 3.87
CA ILE A 133 16.04 5.95 2.52
C ILE A 133 16.13 7.49 2.45
N GLU A 134 16.76 8.11 3.46
CA GLU A 134 16.92 9.57 3.55
C GLU A 134 17.67 10.17 2.35
N GLU A 135 18.55 9.39 1.72
CA GLU A 135 19.32 9.81 0.53
C GLU A 135 18.47 9.91 -0.73
N TYR A 136 17.27 9.31 -0.74
CA TYR A 136 16.37 9.32 -1.88
C TYR A 136 15.25 10.34 -1.70
N PRO A 137 14.87 11.06 -2.78
CA PRO A 137 13.73 11.96 -2.70
C PRO A 137 12.45 11.21 -2.31
N TYR A 138 11.74 11.73 -1.32
CA TYR A 138 10.47 11.20 -0.86
C TYR A 138 9.37 12.27 -0.98
N VAL A 139 8.35 11.98 -1.77
CA VAL A 139 7.25 12.90 -2.09
C VAL A 139 5.97 12.42 -1.44
N VAL A 140 5.29 13.29 -0.70
CA VAL A 140 3.92 13.03 -0.22
C VAL A 140 2.98 13.87 -1.06
N SER A 141 2.19 13.23 -1.93
CA SER A 141 1.29 13.90 -2.85
C SER A 141 0.15 13.00 -3.30
N GLU A 142 -1.04 13.25 -2.80
CA GLU A 142 -2.27 12.61 -3.26
C GLU A 142 -2.53 12.89 -4.75
N GLY A 143 -2.26 14.13 -5.21
CA GLY A 143 -2.40 14.52 -6.60
C GLY A 143 -1.55 13.69 -7.55
N LEU A 144 -0.33 13.30 -7.14
CA LEU A 144 0.54 12.43 -7.93
C LEU A 144 -0.07 11.02 -8.05
N GLY A 145 -0.55 10.48 -6.93
CA GLY A 145 -1.24 9.19 -6.91
C GLY A 145 -2.50 9.19 -7.80
N MET A 146 -3.29 10.25 -7.74
CA MET A 146 -4.48 10.39 -8.58
C MET A 146 -4.14 10.51 -10.06
N TYR A 147 -3.11 11.28 -10.43
CA TYR A 147 -2.70 11.45 -11.81
C TYR A 147 -2.25 10.13 -12.44
N TYR A 148 -1.44 9.36 -11.73
CA TYR A 148 -1.01 8.04 -12.18
C TYR A 148 -2.03 6.94 -11.90
N GLN A 149 -3.17 7.30 -11.32
CA GLN A 149 -4.26 6.40 -10.92
C GLN A 149 -3.79 5.21 -10.08
N VAL A 150 -2.88 5.48 -9.18
CA VAL A 150 -2.45 4.51 -8.18
C VAL A 150 -3.60 4.33 -7.19
N SER A 151 -4.28 3.18 -7.27
CA SER A 151 -5.33 2.86 -6.32
C SER A 151 -4.71 2.45 -4.99
N LYS A 152 -5.08 3.14 -3.93
CA LYS A 152 -4.70 2.97 -2.51
C LYS A 152 -3.50 2.06 -2.24
N LEU A 153 -2.49 2.65 -1.69
CA LEU A 153 -1.32 1.98 -1.10
C LEU A 153 -1.65 1.34 0.24
#